data_e165006d6eb636e714f1d3ba67a46ba2
#
_entry.id   e165006d6eb636e714f1d3ba67a46ba2
#
_cell.length_a   1.000
_cell.length_b   1.000
_cell.length_c   1.000
_cell.angle_alpha   90.00
_cell.angle_beta   90.00
_cell.angle_gamma   90.00
#
_symmetry.space_group_name_H-M   'P 1'
#
loop_
_entity.id
_entity.type
_entity.pdbx_description
1 polymer ?
#
loop_
_entity_poly.entity_id
_entity_poly.type
_entity_poly.pdbx_seq_one_letter_code
_entity_poly.pdbx_strand_id
1 'polypeptide(L)'
;MKILWAKSGDLLPLDAGGKIRSFSIARELARRHEVDLFIFYPSTTPDPHINLRDPFGRVECMPLRLHERAGFRDMLAYSANALTSQPYQIRKDCPPQVLQRLRQVLEEGQYDALLCDFLLTAAVVPWDVGIPTVIFTHNVEAVIWHRRFLVNPNPLWKLVAWREYRTIARAERKFTHMADHVLTVSDEDRRAFVEFLPEAKVTTIPTGVDLEYFRPPESSSHRPTLVFTGSMDWLPNEDAIVYFSTEILPLIQEKIPDVSLCVVGRRPTRKVLALAGKNKAVQVTGGVDDIRPYVHKAAVYVVPLRIGGGTRIKIFEAMAMGSAIVSTRVGAEGLPVEHGKNILMADSPKDFADCTVALLTRRAERERIGRAARTLVESRYGWAEVTNVLEDVLMQVTKTRVMVPSP
;
A
#
# COMPACT_ATOMS: atom_id res chain seq x y z
N MET A 1 -13.85 -4.80 -22.37
CA MET A 1 -13.25 -3.47 -22.58
C MET A 1 -11.76 -3.63 -22.83
N LYS A 2 -11.17 -2.72 -23.60
CA LYS A 2 -9.73 -2.59 -23.75
C LYS A 2 -9.24 -1.41 -22.91
N ILE A 3 -8.41 -1.66 -21.92
CA ILE A 3 -8.02 -0.71 -20.89
C ILE A 3 -6.51 -0.48 -20.95
N LEU A 4 -6.07 0.78 -20.98
CA LEU A 4 -4.67 1.11 -20.77
C LEU A 4 -4.44 1.46 -19.31
N TRP A 5 -3.59 0.71 -18.64
CA TRP A 5 -3.12 1.00 -17.28
C TRP A 5 -1.77 1.69 -17.34
N ALA A 6 -1.75 2.99 -17.12
CA ALA A 6 -0.53 3.78 -17.10
C ALA A 6 -0.04 3.98 -15.66
N LYS A 7 1.26 3.75 -15.42
CA LYS A 7 1.86 3.80 -14.09
C LYS A 7 3.22 4.48 -14.08
N SER A 8 3.40 5.41 -13.14
CA SER A 8 4.70 5.96 -12.79
C SER A 8 5.38 5.13 -11.68
N GLY A 9 6.69 4.91 -11.84
CA GLY A 9 7.48 4.08 -10.94
C GLY A 9 7.34 2.58 -11.20
N ASP A 10 8.19 1.80 -10.55
CA ASP A 10 8.23 0.35 -10.73
C ASP A 10 6.91 -0.32 -10.35
N LEU A 11 6.52 -1.33 -11.12
CA LEU A 11 5.47 -2.27 -10.74
C LEU A 11 6.04 -3.48 -10.00
N LEU A 12 7.22 -3.95 -10.40
CA LEU A 12 7.96 -5.05 -9.81
C LEU A 12 9.29 -4.57 -9.19
N PRO A 13 9.83 -5.29 -8.18
CA PRO A 13 9.24 -6.43 -7.47
C PRO A 13 8.08 -6.00 -6.55
N LEU A 14 7.23 -6.96 -6.15
CA LEU A 14 6.06 -6.72 -5.29
C LEU A 14 6.47 -6.55 -3.80
N ASP A 15 7.24 -5.52 -3.53
CA ASP A 15 7.89 -5.26 -2.25
C ASP A 15 7.31 -4.07 -1.47
N ALA A 16 6.32 -3.40 -2.03
CA ALA A 16 5.65 -2.25 -1.43
C ALA A 16 4.13 -2.33 -1.65
N GLY A 17 3.35 -1.82 -0.69
CA GLY A 17 1.89 -1.93 -0.70
C GLY A 17 1.23 -1.35 -1.96
N GLY A 18 1.74 -0.23 -2.49
CA GLY A 18 1.25 0.35 -3.74
C GLY A 18 1.48 -0.57 -4.94
N LYS A 19 2.66 -1.18 -5.06
CA LYS A 19 3.00 -2.12 -6.15
C LYS A 19 2.14 -3.39 -6.07
N ILE A 20 1.99 -3.98 -4.87
CA ILE A 20 1.14 -5.15 -4.64
C ILE A 20 -0.29 -4.85 -5.07
N ARG A 21 -0.83 -3.71 -4.68
CA ARG A 21 -2.20 -3.29 -5.03
C ARG A 21 -2.35 -3.08 -6.53
N SER A 22 -1.50 -2.27 -7.15
CA SER A 22 -1.54 -2.00 -8.59
C SER A 22 -1.47 -3.29 -9.41
N PHE A 23 -0.50 -4.15 -9.11
CA PHE A 23 -0.32 -5.41 -9.82
C PHE A 23 -1.50 -6.37 -9.63
N SER A 24 -1.97 -6.55 -8.39
CA SER A 24 -3.04 -7.49 -8.09
C SER A 24 -4.36 -7.09 -8.72
N ILE A 25 -4.73 -5.81 -8.66
CA ILE A 25 -5.94 -5.30 -9.31
C ILE A 25 -5.82 -5.38 -10.84
N ALA A 26 -4.68 -4.98 -11.41
CA ALA A 26 -4.47 -5.07 -12.85
C ALA A 26 -4.52 -6.52 -13.36
N ARG A 27 -3.94 -7.46 -12.62
CA ARG A 27 -3.98 -8.89 -12.92
C ARG A 27 -5.41 -9.47 -12.85
N GLU A 28 -6.18 -9.10 -11.83
CA GLU A 28 -7.58 -9.53 -11.73
C GLU A 28 -8.44 -8.94 -12.85
N LEU A 29 -8.23 -7.67 -13.18
CA LEU A 29 -8.93 -7.00 -14.28
C LEU A 29 -8.59 -7.66 -15.63
N ALA A 30 -7.34 -8.07 -15.86
CA ALA A 30 -6.88 -8.75 -17.05
C ALA A 30 -7.48 -10.16 -17.27
N ARG A 31 -8.09 -10.77 -16.23
CA ARG A 31 -8.85 -12.02 -16.39
C ARG A 31 -10.18 -11.85 -17.13
N ARG A 32 -10.70 -10.62 -17.17
CA ARG A 32 -12.05 -10.30 -17.70
C ARG A 32 -12.02 -9.29 -18.83
N HIS A 33 -10.94 -8.54 -18.96
CA HIS A 33 -10.76 -7.46 -19.93
C HIS A 33 -9.40 -7.55 -20.61
N GLU A 34 -9.24 -6.93 -21.77
CA GLU A 34 -7.93 -6.69 -22.37
C GLU A 34 -7.26 -5.54 -21.63
N VAL A 35 -6.19 -5.81 -20.89
CA VAL A 35 -5.45 -4.81 -20.12
C VAL A 35 -4.05 -4.70 -20.68
N ASP A 36 -3.72 -3.54 -21.21
CA ASP A 36 -2.37 -3.17 -21.63
C ASP A 36 -1.70 -2.32 -20.55
N LEU A 37 -0.40 -2.49 -20.36
CA LEU A 37 0.39 -1.75 -19.37
C LEU A 37 1.31 -0.75 -20.07
N PHE A 38 1.34 0.47 -19.54
CA PHE A 38 2.35 1.48 -19.86
C PHE A 38 3.06 1.92 -18.58
N ILE A 39 4.32 1.52 -18.41
CA ILE A 39 5.08 1.73 -17.17
C ILE A 39 6.31 2.57 -17.48
N PHE A 40 6.50 3.70 -16.77
CA PHE A 40 7.71 4.49 -16.84
C PHE A 40 8.36 4.62 -15.46
N TYR A 41 9.65 4.33 -15.37
CA TYR A 41 10.34 4.15 -14.10
C TYR A 41 11.83 4.48 -14.20
N PRO A 42 12.51 4.74 -13.07
CA PRO A 42 13.96 4.89 -13.04
C PRO A 42 14.66 3.62 -13.57
N SER A 43 15.57 3.80 -14.53
CA SER A 43 16.33 2.66 -15.09
C SER A 43 17.14 1.97 -14.00
N THR A 44 16.98 0.65 -13.88
CA THR A 44 17.72 -0.22 -12.97
C THR A 44 18.30 -1.42 -13.72
N THR A 45 19.34 -2.03 -13.19
CA THR A 45 19.95 -3.22 -13.77
C THR A 45 20.07 -4.29 -12.70
N PRO A 46 19.46 -5.47 -12.85
CA PRO A 46 18.59 -5.90 -13.98
C PRO A 46 17.25 -5.18 -14.00
N ASP A 47 16.63 -5.11 -15.19
CA ASP A 47 15.28 -4.57 -15.34
C ASP A 47 14.25 -5.54 -14.75
N PRO A 48 13.48 -5.14 -13.73
CA PRO A 48 12.51 -6.02 -13.06
C PRO A 48 11.32 -6.39 -13.93
N HIS A 49 11.08 -5.66 -15.04
CA HIS A 49 9.90 -5.85 -15.89
C HIS A 49 10.19 -6.66 -17.17
N ILE A 50 11.39 -7.16 -17.36
CA ILE A 50 11.83 -7.85 -18.60
C ILE A 50 10.94 -9.05 -18.98
N ASN A 51 10.35 -9.71 -17.98
CA ASN A 51 9.47 -10.87 -18.14
C ASN A 51 7.99 -10.57 -17.80
N LEU A 52 7.64 -9.29 -17.62
CA LEU A 52 6.27 -8.90 -17.30
C LEU A 52 5.42 -8.95 -18.58
N ARG A 53 4.66 -10.03 -18.77
CA ARG A 53 3.76 -10.20 -19.93
C ARG A 53 2.40 -10.76 -19.51
N ASP A 54 2.35 -12.00 -19.10
CA ASP A 54 1.10 -12.67 -18.73
C ASP A 54 0.58 -12.17 -17.37
N PRO A 55 -0.73 -11.86 -17.22
CA PRO A 55 -1.84 -12.03 -18.18
C PRO A 55 -2.15 -10.78 -19.02
N PHE A 56 -1.23 -9.84 -19.14
CA PHE A 56 -1.44 -8.57 -19.83
C PHE A 56 -1.30 -8.74 -21.35
N GLY A 57 -2.00 -7.90 -22.13
CA GLY A 57 -1.89 -7.83 -23.57
C GLY A 57 -0.55 -7.21 -24.00
N ARG A 58 -0.54 -5.92 -24.31
CA ARG A 58 0.69 -5.17 -24.58
C ARG A 58 1.31 -4.69 -23.26
N VAL A 59 2.60 -4.93 -23.08
CA VAL A 59 3.37 -4.35 -21.97
C VAL A 59 4.45 -3.45 -22.54
N GLU A 60 4.31 -2.16 -22.30
CA GLU A 60 5.27 -1.16 -22.71
C GLU A 60 5.98 -0.58 -21.49
N CYS A 61 7.28 -0.83 -21.41
CA CYS A 61 8.15 -0.39 -20.34
C CYS A 61 9.11 0.69 -20.83
N MET A 62 9.12 1.83 -20.17
CA MET A 62 9.97 2.95 -20.50
C MET A 62 10.94 3.26 -19.34
N PRO A 63 12.14 2.66 -19.31
CA PRO A 63 13.16 2.98 -18.32
C PRO A 63 13.73 4.37 -18.56
N LEU A 64 13.70 5.22 -17.53
CA LEU A 64 14.15 6.59 -17.58
C LEU A 64 15.51 6.75 -16.90
N ARG A 65 16.44 7.42 -17.54
CA ARG A 65 17.70 7.84 -16.90
C ARG A 65 17.41 9.07 -16.03
N LEU A 66 17.03 8.84 -14.79
CA LEU A 66 16.83 9.91 -13.82
C LEU A 66 18.17 10.27 -13.16
N HIS A 67 18.36 11.56 -12.88
CA HIS A 67 19.54 12.02 -12.14
C HIS A 67 19.49 11.49 -10.70
N GLU A 68 20.65 11.19 -10.13
CA GLU A 68 20.76 10.72 -8.75
C GLU A 68 20.03 11.66 -7.78
N ARG A 69 19.29 11.06 -6.84
CA ARG A 69 18.60 11.81 -5.79
C ARG A 69 19.62 12.37 -4.81
N ALA A 70 19.45 13.64 -4.40
CA ALA A 70 20.24 14.33 -3.37
C ALA A 70 21.68 14.76 -3.72
N GLY A 71 22.06 14.87 -5.01
CA GLY A 71 23.32 15.45 -5.41
C GLY A 71 23.24 16.99 -5.60
N PHE A 72 24.42 17.64 -5.76
CA PHE A 72 24.50 19.07 -6.05
C PHE A 72 23.67 19.47 -7.30
N ARG A 73 23.65 18.61 -8.31
CA ARG A 73 22.84 18.80 -9.52
C ARG A 73 21.33 18.81 -9.23
N ASP A 74 20.88 17.94 -8.32
CA ASP A 74 19.47 17.88 -7.90
C ASP A 74 19.07 19.16 -7.14
N MET A 75 19.96 19.69 -6.31
CA MET A 75 19.77 20.98 -5.63
C MET A 75 19.68 22.16 -6.61
N LEU A 76 20.53 22.22 -7.62
CA LEU A 76 20.46 23.26 -8.66
C LEU A 76 19.17 23.13 -9.48
N ALA A 77 18.78 21.91 -9.87
CA ALA A 77 17.54 21.64 -10.58
C ALA A 77 16.31 22.02 -9.73
N TYR A 78 16.34 21.74 -8.43
CA TYR A 78 15.30 22.17 -7.50
C TYR A 78 15.21 23.69 -7.42
N SER A 79 16.35 24.39 -7.29
CA SER A 79 16.39 25.85 -7.22
C SER A 79 15.82 26.50 -8.48
N ALA A 80 16.16 25.97 -9.66
CA ALA A 80 15.58 26.42 -10.92
C ALA A 80 14.06 26.15 -11.01
N ASN A 81 13.61 25.00 -10.46
CA ASN A 81 12.18 24.67 -10.39
C ASN A 81 11.44 25.52 -9.35
N ALA A 82 12.13 26.04 -8.33
CA ALA A 82 11.52 26.82 -7.27
C ALA A 82 10.85 28.10 -7.80
N LEU A 83 11.31 28.60 -8.94
CA LEU A 83 10.73 29.76 -9.65
C LEU A 83 9.47 29.41 -10.47
N THR A 84 9.10 28.12 -10.55
CA THR A 84 7.92 27.65 -11.27
C THR A 84 6.79 27.28 -10.33
N SER A 85 5.56 27.16 -10.84
CA SER A 85 4.41 26.66 -10.11
C SER A 85 4.28 25.12 -10.13
N GLN A 86 5.20 24.41 -10.80
CA GLN A 86 5.17 22.96 -10.92
C GLN A 86 5.82 22.28 -9.72
N PRO A 87 5.26 21.16 -9.20
CA PRO A 87 5.94 20.29 -8.25
C PRO A 87 7.27 19.77 -8.82
N TYR A 88 8.31 19.80 -7.99
CA TYR A 88 9.63 19.35 -8.45
C TYR A 88 9.63 17.87 -8.84
N GLN A 89 8.89 17.04 -8.11
CA GLN A 89 8.77 15.62 -8.41
C GLN A 89 8.16 15.37 -9.79
N ILE A 90 7.11 16.09 -10.16
CA ILE A 90 6.50 15.98 -11.51
C ILE A 90 7.51 16.35 -12.58
N ARG A 91 8.21 17.48 -12.42
CA ARG A 91 9.21 17.92 -13.40
C ARG A 91 10.36 16.91 -13.58
N LYS A 92 10.78 16.27 -12.49
CA LYS A 92 11.88 15.32 -12.47
C LYS A 92 11.50 13.96 -13.05
N ASP A 93 10.36 13.43 -12.61
CA ASP A 93 9.97 12.04 -12.87
C ASP A 93 9.06 11.88 -14.10
N CYS A 94 8.58 13.00 -14.69
CA CYS A 94 7.64 13.03 -15.81
C CYS A 94 8.19 13.84 -17.00
N PRO A 95 9.22 13.36 -17.70
CA PRO A 95 9.79 14.08 -18.85
C PRO A 95 8.84 14.09 -20.06
N PRO A 96 8.89 15.12 -20.95
CA PRO A 96 7.96 15.26 -22.08
C PRO A 96 7.87 14.07 -23.03
N GLN A 97 8.94 13.29 -23.15
CA GLN A 97 9.01 12.09 -24.00
C GLN A 97 8.04 11.00 -23.51
N VAL A 98 7.73 10.94 -22.21
CA VAL A 98 6.74 10.00 -21.65
C VAL A 98 5.35 10.37 -22.14
N LEU A 99 4.98 11.67 -22.11
CA LEU A 99 3.72 12.16 -22.64
C LEU A 99 3.58 11.87 -24.14
N GLN A 100 4.62 12.13 -24.92
CA GLN A 100 4.62 11.85 -26.38
C GLN A 100 4.41 10.36 -26.66
N ARG A 101 5.12 9.50 -25.91
CA ARG A 101 5.00 8.05 -26.10
C ARG A 101 3.64 7.52 -25.64
N LEU A 102 3.12 8.01 -24.51
CA LEU A 102 1.79 7.64 -24.04
C LEU A 102 0.71 8.05 -25.05
N ARG A 103 0.82 9.25 -25.65
CA ARG A 103 -0.10 9.69 -26.73
C ARG A 103 -0.09 8.71 -27.90
N GLN A 104 1.09 8.34 -28.40
CA GLN A 104 1.21 7.35 -29.49
C GLN A 104 0.56 6.02 -29.13
N VAL A 105 0.80 5.51 -27.91
CA VAL A 105 0.20 4.24 -27.44
C VAL A 105 -1.32 4.35 -27.41
N LEU A 106 -1.87 5.47 -26.96
CA LEU A 106 -3.32 5.70 -26.93
C LEU A 106 -3.93 5.77 -28.34
N GLU A 107 -3.25 6.43 -29.27
CA GLU A 107 -3.70 6.55 -30.67
C GLU A 107 -3.61 5.20 -31.42
N GLU A 108 -2.55 4.41 -31.16
CA GLU A 108 -2.37 3.07 -31.76
C GLU A 108 -3.37 2.05 -31.24
N GLY A 109 -3.77 2.14 -29.96
CA GLY A 109 -4.38 1.04 -29.23
C GLY A 109 -5.90 1.01 -29.21
N GLN A 110 -6.61 2.10 -29.52
CA GLN A 110 -8.07 2.23 -29.47
C GLN A 110 -8.67 1.75 -28.14
N TYR A 111 -8.28 2.40 -27.03
CA TYR A 111 -8.70 2.02 -25.70
C TYR A 111 -10.07 2.60 -25.33
N ASP A 112 -10.85 1.82 -24.58
CA ASP A 112 -12.13 2.25 -24.01
C ASP A 112 -11.95 3.15 -22.80
N ALA A 113 -10.87 2.93 -22.02
CA ALA A 113 -10.55 3.71 -20.83
C ALA A 113 -9.04 3.76 -20.55
N LEU A 114 -8.62 4.85 -19.92
CA LEU A 114 -7.28 5.04 -19.37
C LEU A 114 -7.35 5.04 -17.85
N LEU A 115 -6.58 4.17 -17.20
CA LEU A 115 -6.36 4.21 -15.76
C LEU A 115 -4.98 4.82 -15.47
N CYS A 116 -4.96 5.93 -14.73
CA CYS A 116 -3.77 6.60 -14.26
C CYS A 116 -3.44 6.15 -12.84
N ASP A 117 -2.44 5.31 -12.68
CA ASP A 117 -1.99 4.81 -11.39
C ASP A 117 -0.97 5.77 -10.78
N PHE A 118 -1.32 6.38 -9.67
CA PHE A 118 -0.68 7.52 -9.00
C PHE A 118 -0.87 8.89 -9.67
N LEU A 119 -0.84 9.92 -8.83
CA LEU A 119 -0.96 11.32 -9.26
C LEU A 119 0.10 11.74 -10.30
N LEU A 120 1.33 11.23 -10.16
CA LEU A 120 2.42 11.55 -11.10
C LEU A 120 2.11 11.10 -12.52
N THR A 121 1.42 9.99 -12.70
CA THR A 121 1.00 9.50 -14.02
C THR A 121 0.07 10.48 -14.71
N ALA A 122 -0.81 11.15 -13.96
CA ALA A 122 -1.73 12.15 -14.50
C ALA A 122 -1.01 13.36 -15.14
N ALA A 123 0.24 13.63 -14.75
CA ALA A 123 1.03 14.71 -15.33
C ALA A 123 1.52 14.42 -16.76
N VAL A 124 1.52 13.17 -17.20
CA VAL A 124 1.93 12.72 -18.54
C VAL A 124 0.74 12.27 -19.40
N VAL A 125 -0.48 12.40 -18.90
CA VAL A 125 -1.70 12.10 -19.67
C VAL A 125 -1.93 13.16 -20.71
N PRO A 126 -2.13 12.80 -21.99
CA PRO A 126 -2.60 13.72 -23.01
C PRO A 126 -4.13 13.92 -22.88
N TRP A 127 -4.53 14.85 -22.02
CA TRP A 127 -5.92 15.11 -21.63
C TRP A 127 -6.87 15.51 -22.78
N ASP A 128 -6.32 15.82 -23.94
CA ASP A 128 -7.04 16.18 -25.17
C ASP A 128 -7.46 14.99 -26.03
N VAL A 129 -7.03 13.75 -25.73
CA VAL A 129 -7.35 12.57 -26.55
C VAL A 129 -8.77 12.03 -26.37
N GLY A 130 -9.55 12.60 -25.46
CA GLY A 130 -10.97 12.28 -25.35
C GLY A 130 -11.32 10.88 -24.80
N ILE A 131 -10.37 10.14 -24.22
CA ILE A 131 -10.59 8.82 -23.63
C ILE A 131 -11.07 8.96 -22.18
N PRO A 132 -12.09 8.20 -21.72
CA PRO A 132 -12.48 8.15 -20.31
C PRO A 132 -11.28 7.84 -19.43
N THR A 133 -11.00 8.74 -18.47
CA THR A 133 -9.78 8.66 -17.65
C THR A 133 -10.12 8.58 -16.17
N VAL A 134 -9.63 7.54 -15.51
CA VAL A 134 -9.77 7.30 -14.07
C VAL A 134 -8.40 7.48 -13.41
N ILE A 135 -8.32 8.29 -12.35
CA ILE A 135 -7.10 8.40 -11.53
C ILE A 135 -7.24 7.49 -10.32
N PHE A 136 -6.27 6.60 -10.13
CA PHE A 136 -6.14 5.77 -8.95
C PHE A 136 -5.09 6.37 -8.00
N THR A 137 -5.54 7.00 -6.93
CA THR A 137 -4.68 7.58 -5.90
C THR A 137 -4.39 6.56 -4.81
N HIS A 138 -3.12 6.45 -4.41
CA HIS A 138 -2.71 5.58 -3.30
C HIS A 138 -2.55 6.35 -1.99
N ASN A 139 -2.56 7.66 -2.07
CA ASN A 139 -2.47 8.62 -0.96
C ASN A 139 -3.01 9.97 -1.42
N VAL A 140 -3.33 10.83 -0.48
CA VAL A 140 -3.45 12.26 -0.74
C VAL A 140 -2.05 12.86 -0.63
N GLU A 141 -1.39 13.07 -1.76
CA GLU A 141 0.02 13.52 -1.81
C GLU A 141 0.22 14.87 -1.11
N ALA A 142 -0.73 15.77 -1.22
CA ALA A 142 -0.72 17.06 -0.53
C ALA A 142 -0.65 16.89 0.99
N VAL A 143 -1.38 15.94 1.57
CA VAL A 143 -1.39 15.66 3.02
C VAL A 143 -0.01 15.16 3.48
N ILE A 144 0.65 14.32 2.68
CA ILE A 144 2.00 13.82 2.99
C ILE A 144 3.00 14.98 3.10
N TRP A 145 2.99 15.89 2.12
CA TRP A 145 3.87 17.06 2.13
C TRP A 145 3.53 18.06 3.23
N HIS A 146 2.25 18.24 3.54
CA HIS A 146 1.81 19.05 4.66
C HIS A 146 2.31 18.50 6.01
N ARG A 147 2.19 17.19 6.24
CA ARG A 147 2.74 16.54 7.44
C ARG A 147 4.25 16.71 7.53
N ARG A 148 4.99 16.57 6.41
CA ARG A 148 6.44 16.84 6.37
C ARG A 148 6.77 18.27 6.76
N PHE A 149 5.99 19.24 6.29
CA PHE A 149 6.14 20.63 6.68
C PHE A 149 5.97 20.84 8.18
N LEU A 150 4.98 20.20 8.80
CA LEU A 150 4.68 20.38 10.23
C LEU A 150 5.77 19.79 11.12
N VAL A 151 6.30 18.61 10.81
CA VAL A 151 7.19 17.84 11.69
C VAL A 151 8.69 18.10 11.45
N ASN A 152 9.08 18.75 10.37
CA ASN A 152 10.49 18.94 10.04
C ASN A 152 11.14 19.98 10.95
N PRO A 153 12.22 19.65 11.68
CA PRO A 153 12.89 20.60 12.57
C PRO A 153 13.78 21.61 11.83
N ASN A 154 14.23 21.28 10.60
CA ASN A 154 15.11 22.14 9.82
C ASN A 154 14.31 23.21 9.04
N PRO A 155 14.55 24.51 9.25
CA PRO A 155 13.75 25.58 8.62
C PRO A 155 13.86 25.61 7.10
N LEU A 156 15.01 25.27 6.52
CA LEU A 156 15.18 25.20 5.06
C LEU A 156 14.36 24.07 4.46
N TRP A 157 14.42 22.87 5.06
CA TRP A 157 13.60 21.74 4.62
C TRP A 157 12.11 21.98 4.88
N LYS A 158 11.76 22.74 5.92
CA LYS A 158 10.40 23.16 6.19
C LYS A 158 9.86 24.05 5.05
N LEU A 159 10.67 24.98 4.57
CA LEU A 159 10.31 25.82 3.42
C LEU A 159 10.14 25.01 2.13
N VAL A 160 11.04 24.06 1.86
CA VAL A 160 10.93 23.10 0.76
C VAL A 160 9.62 22.32 0.85
N ALA A 161 9.33 21.72 2.02
CA ALA A 161 8.13 20.94 2.22
C ALA A 161 6.84 21.77 2.07
N TRP A 162 6.83 23.02 2.55
CA TRP A 162 5.71 23.95 2.36
C TRP A 162 5.47 24.26 0.88
N ARG A 163 6.54 24.55 0.12
CA ARG A 163 6.43 24.81 -1.32
C ARG A 163 5.89 23.58 -2.06
N GLU A 164 6.47 22.41 -1.81
CA GLU A 164 6.00 21.16 -2.44
C GLU A 164 4.54 20.88 -2.06
N TYR A 165 4.14 21.06 -0.81
CA TYR A 165 2.74 20.97 -0.41
C TYR A 165 1.84 21.87 -1.29
N ARG A 166 2.20 23.16 -1.44
CA ARG A 166 1.40 24.11 -2.20
C ARG A 166 1.30 23.75 -3.69
N THR A 167 2.40 23.32 -4.28
CA THR A 167 2.46 22.99 -5.71
C THR A 167 1.81 21.66 -6.01
N ILE A 168 1.99 20.63 -5.15
CA ILE A 168 1.35 19.32 -5.27
C ILE A 168 -0.16 19.45 -5.06
N ALA A 169 -0.62 20.18 -4.05
CA ALA A 169 -2.05 20.40 -3.84
C ALA A 169 -2.75 21.06 -5.04
N ARG A 170 -2.07 21.97 -5.73
CA ARG A 170 -2.60 22.55 -6.99
C ARG A 170 -2.64 21.53 -8.13
N ALA A 171 -1.58 20.74 -8.29
CA ALA A 171 -1.50 19.71 -9.33
C ALA A 171 -2.55 18.61 -9.08
N GLU A 172 -2.69 18.17 -7.82
CA GLU A 172 -3.67 17.16 -7.39
C GLU A 172 -5.10 17.62 -7.70
N ARG A 173 -5.47 18.84 -7.29
CA ARG A 173 -6.76 19.43 -7.64
C ARG A 173 -6.96 19.52 -9.15
N LYS A 174 -5.95 20.02 -9.89
CA LYS A 174 -6.04 20.17 -11.35
C LYS A 174 -6.33 18.84 -12.02
N PHE A 175 -5.50 17.81 -11.79
CA PHE A 175 -5.63 16.52 -12.48
C PHE A 175 -6.88 15.76 -12.07
N THR A 176 -7.26 15.79 -10.80
CA THR A 176 -8.48 15.11 -10.33
C THR A 176 -9.76 15.78 -10.84
N HIS A 177 -9.74 17.10 -11.11
CA HIS A 177 -10.84 17.77 -11.80
C HIS A 177 -10.92 17.37 -13.29
N MET A 178 -9.79 17.16 -13.95
CA MET A 178 -9.73 16.77 -15.37
C MET A 178 -10.15 15.29 -15.58
N ALA A 179 -9.89 14.41 -14.62
CA ALA A 179 -10.28 13.01 -14.70
C ALA A 179 -11.82 12.84 -14.65
N ASP A 180 -12.34 11.78 -15.26
CA ASP A 180 -13.77 11.44 -15.19
C ASP A 180 -14.13 10.85 -13.82
N HIS A 181 -13.19 10.12 -13.17
CA HIS A 181 -13.38 9.57 -11.82
C HIS A 181 -12.06 9.47 -11.06
N VAL A 182 -12.16 9.49 -9.72
CA VAL A 182 -11.02 9.35 -8.80
C VAL A 182 -11.26 8.17 -7.88
N LEU A 183 -10.28 7.28 -7.80
CA LEU A 183 -10.27 6.16 -6.87
C LEU A 183 -9.32 6.45 -5.72
N THR A 184 -9.78 6.22 -4.51
CA THR A 184 -9.01 6.36 -3.27
C THR A 184 -8.84 5.01 -2.58
N VAL A 185 -7.91 4.90 -1.66
CA VAL A 185 -7.63 3.63 -0.96
C VAL A 185 -8.21 3.55 0.45
N SER A 186 -8.76 4.66 0.93
CA SER A 186 -9.41 4.75 2.23
C SER A 186 -10.53 5.80 2.21
N ASP A 187 -11.47 5.67 3.14
CA ASP A 187 -12.55 6.66 3.31
C ASP A 187 -12.02 7.99 3.88
N GLU A 188 -10.86 7.98 4.54
CA GLU A 188 -10.17 9.20 4.95
C GLU A 188 -9.66 9.99 3.74
N ASP A 189 -8.98 9.29 2.80
CA ASP A 189 -8.54 9.90 1.54
C ASP A 189 -9.74 10.38 0.71
N ARG A 190 -10.83 9.58 0.64
CA ARG A 190 -12.05 9.98 -0.04
C ARG A 190 -12.60 11.29 0.50
N ARG A 191 -12.70 11.43 1.82
CA ARG A 191 -13.18 12.68 2.46
C ARG A 191 -12.33 13.88 2.07
N ALA A 192 -11.01 13.73 1.99
CA ALA A 192 -10.12 14.81 1.58
C ALA A 192 -10.35 15.24 0.11
N PHE A 193 -10.68 14.32 -0.79
CA PHE A 193 -11.00 14.66 -2.18
C PHE A 193 -12.40 15.25 -2.33
N VAL A 194 -13.38 14.79 -1.57
CA VAL A 194 -14.76 15.29 -1.59
C VAL A 194 -14.87 16.75 -1.07
N GLU A 195 -13.87 17.25 -0.34
CA GLU A 195 -13.81 18.68 0.02
C GLU A 195 -13.79 19.62 -1.21
N PHE A 196 -13.35 19.14 -2.37
CA PHE A 196 -13.23 19.94 -3.58
C PHE A 196 -13.70 19.26 -4.87
N LEU A 197 -14.14 18.00 -4.82
CA LEU A 197 -14.73 17.26 -5.93
C LEU A 197 -16.17 16.85 -5.60
N PRO A 198 -17.04 16.68 -6.60
CA PRO A 198 -18.36 16.08 -6.39
C PRO A 198 -18.22 14.66 -5.80
N GLU A 199 -19.04 14.33 -4.81
CA GLU A 199 -18.99 13.04 -4.13
C GLU A 199 -19.16 11.85 -5.09
N ALA A 200 -20.03 11.97 -6.08
CA ALA A 200 -20.25 10.95 -7.10
C ALA A 200 -19.03 10.67 -8.00
N LYS A 201 -18.02 11.55 -7.96
CA LYS A 201 -16.77 11.43 -8.73
C LYS A 201 -15.67 10.70 -7.97
N VAL A 202 -15.88 10.34 -6.71
CA VAL A 202 -14.85 9.76 -5.84
C VAL A 202 -15.33 8.45 -5.22
N THR A 203 -14.63 7.35 -5.48
CA THR A 203 -14.95 6.02 -4.93
C THR A 203 -13.75 5.45 -4.18
N THR A 204 -14.01 4.83 -3.02
CA THR A 204 -12.97 4.11 -2.27
C THR A 204 -12.85 2.69 -2.78
N ILE A 205 -11.63 2.28 -3.16
CA ILE A 205 -11.26 0.89 -3.38
C ILE A 205 -10.47 0.41 -2.16
N PRO A 206 -10.98 -0.54 -1.39
CA PRO A 206 -10.27 -1.05 -0.22
C PRO A 206 -9.00 -1.81 -0.62
N THR A 207 -8.13 -2.05 0.34
CA THR A 207 -6.98 -2.93 0.12
C THR A 207 -7.45 -4.37 0.06
N GLY A 208 -7.01 -5.08 -0.96
CA GLY A 208 -7.25 -6.50 -1.11
C GLY A 208 -6.14 -7.38 -0.51
N VAL A 209 -6.42 -8.67 -0.47
CA VAL A 209 -5.48 -9.73 -0.11
C VAL A 209 -5.63 -10.92 -1.05
N ASP A 210 -4.52 -11.60 -1.32
CA ASP A 210 -4.52 -12.84 -2.12
C ASP A 210 -4.97 -14.01 -1.24
N LEU A 211 -6.24 -14.38 -1.38
CA LEU A 211 -6.89 -15.42 -0.56
C LEU A 211 -6.45 -16.84 -0.93
N GLU A 212 -5.94 -17.05 -2.15
CA GLU A 212 -5.40 -18.34 -2.60
C GLU A 212 -3.97 -18.53 -2.09
N TYR A 213 -3.17 -17.46 -2.12
CA TYR A 213 -1.81 -17.50 -1.61
C TYR A 213 -1.79 -17.51 -0.08
N PHE A 214 -2.53 -16.61 0.58
CA PHE A 214 -2.65 -16.54 2.04
C PHE A 214 -3.84 -17.36 2.53
N ARG A 215 -3.73 -18.68 2.53
CA ARG A 215 -4.75 -19.59 3.03
C ARG A 215 -4.38 -20.15 4.41
N PRO A 216 -5.38 -20.55 5.23
CA PRO A 216 -5.12 -21.20 6.49
C PRO A 216 -4.29 -22.48 6.32
N PRO A 217 -3.50 -22.89 7.34
CA PRO A 217 -2.80 -24.16 7.30
C PRO A 217 -3.79 -25.35 7.36
N GLU A 218 -3.43 -26.46 6.75
CA GLU A 218 -4.24 -27.70 6.77
C GLU A 218 -4.36 -28.29 8.18
N SER A 219 -3.36 -28.10 9.01
CA SER A 219 -3.36 -28.55 10.42
C SER A 219 -2.76 -27.47 11.32
N SER A 220 -3.36 -27.25 12.47
CA SER A 220 -2.92 -26.27 13.45
C SER A 220 -2.47 -26.95 14.73
N SER A 221 -1.18 -27.26 14.85
CA SER A 221 -0.58 -27.57 16.16
C SER A 221 0.31 -26.37 16.54
N HIS A 222 -0.13 -25.56 17.47
CA HIS A 222 0.57 -24.35 17.85
C HIS A 222 1.31 -24.54 19.16
N ARG A 223 2.63 -24.35 19.11
CA ARG A 223 3.43 -23.98 20.28
C ARG A 223 3.07 -22.53 20.67
N PRO A 224 3.35 -22.07 21.90
CA PRO A 224 3.09 -20.69 22.32
C PRO A 224 4.06 -19.71 21.61
N THR A 225 3.93 -19.63 20.30
CA THR A 225 4.76 -18.77 19.43
C THR A 225 3.96 -17.59 18.94
N LEU A 226 4.54 -16.43 19.08
CA LEU A 226 4.05 -15.15 18.54
C LEU A 226 4.78 -14.82 17.26
N VAL A 227 4.11 -14.16 16.33
CA VAL A 227 4.76 -13.68 15.09
C VAL A 227 4.44 -12.22 14.81
N PHE A 228 5.43 -11.49 14.31
CA PHE A 228 5.30 -10.16 13.74
C PHE A 228 5.98 -10.15 12.38
N THR A 229 5.33 -9.58 11.35
CA THR A 229 5.93 -9.45 10.01
C THR A 229 6.06 -8.00 9.57
N GLY A 230 7.09 -7.68 8.78
CA GLY A 230 7.23 -6.35 8.16
C GLY A 230 8.67 -5.99 7.80
N SER A 231 8.86 -4.92 7.03
CA SER A 231 10.18 -4.37 6.75
C SER A 231 10.72 -3.69 8.00
N MET A 232 11.86 -4.15 8.54
CA MET A 232 12.37 -3.71 9.85
C MET A 232 13.18 -2.41 9.77
N ASP A 233 13.48 -1.92 8.58
CA ASP A 233 14.06 -0.59 8.33
C ASP A 233 12.99 0.53 8.32
N TRP A 234 11.70 0.17 8.35
CA TRP A 234 10.63 1.14 8.49
C TRP A 234 10.35 1.45 9.96
N LEU A 235 10.54 2.72 10.33
CA LEU A 235 10.49 3.19 11.71
C LEU A 235 9.29 2.68 12.53
N PRO A 236 8.04 2.67 12.05
CA PRO A 236 6.91 2.12 12.81
C PRO A 236 7.06 0.63 13.16
N ASN A 237 7.67 -0.18 12.30
CA ASN A 237 7.90 -1.60 12.58
C ASN A 237 9.05 -1.79 13.59
N GLU A 238 10.14 -1.03 13.44
CA GLU A 238 11.25 -1.03 14.42
C GLU A 238 10.74 -0.64 15.80
N ASP A 239 10.03 0.48 15.91
CA ASP A 239 9.45 0.96 17.16
C ASP A 239 8.52 -0.08 17.79
N ALA A 240 7.59 -0.64 17.00
CA ALA A 240 6.63 -1.62 17.46
C ALA A 240 7.29 -2.87 18.05
N ILE A 241 8.31 -3.43 17.36
CA ILE A 241 8.91 -4.67 17.82
C ILE A 241 9.88 -4.47 18.99
N VAL A 242 10.54 -3.31 19.06
CA VAL A 242 11.33 -2.92 20.23
C VAL A 242 10.39 -2.76 21.43
N TYR A 243 9.33 -1.97 21.31
CA TYR A 243 8.32 -1.77 22.35
C TYR A 243 7.71 -3.09 22.82
N PHE A 244 7.29 -3.96 21.90
CA PHE A 244 6.75 -5.27 22.24
C PHE A 244 7.72 -6.11 23.05
N SER A 245 8.98 -6.18 22.60
CA SER A 245 10.00 -7.01 23.22
C SER A 245 10.46 -6.50 24.59
N THR A 246 10.40 -5.18 24.84
CA THR A 246 10.84 -4.58 26.10
C THR A 246 9.73 -4.42 27.13
N GLU A 247 8.50 -4.10 26.71
CA GLU A 247 7.41 -3.73 27.61
C GLU A 247 6.31 -4.79 27.70
N ILE A 248 6.05 -5.55 26.60
CA ILE A 248 4.90 -6.47 26.54
C ILE A 248 5.34 -7.91 26.74
N LEU A 249 6.37 -8.36 26.01
CA LEU A 249 6.83 -9.76 26.06
C LEU A 249 7.20 -10.24 27.48
N PRO A 250 7.87 -9.46 28.33
CA PRO A 250 8.14 -9.86 29.72
C PRO A 250 6.86 -10.19 30.50
N LEU A 251 5.80 -9.37 30.36
CA LEU A 251 4.52 -9.59 31.02
C LEU A 251 3.82 -10.90 30.54
N ILE A 252 4.03 -11.27 29.28
CA ILE A 252 3.55 -12.55 28.75
C ILE A 252 4.38 -13.69 29.30
N GLN A 253 5.71 -13.54 29.38
CA GLN A 253 6.64 -14.56 29.90
C GLN A 253 6.42 -14.87 31.38
N GLU A 254 5.96 -13.91 32.17
CA GLU A 254 5.54 -14.15 33.56
C GLU A 254 4.42 -15.21 33.67
N LYS A 255 3.51 -15.25 32.68
CA LYS A 255 2.37 -16.18 32.65
C LYS A 255 2.61 -17.42 31.79
N ILE A 256 3.41 -17.30 30.75
CA ILE A 256 3.75 -18.36 29.78
C ILE A 256 5.28 -18.34 29.57
N PRO A 257 6.07 -18.98 30.42
CA PRO A 257 7.53 -18.90 30.41
C PRO A 257 8.18 -19.41 29.10
N ASP A 258 7.54 -20.32 28.39
CA ASP A 258 8.01 -20.94 27.14
C ASP A 258 7.53 -20.20 25.88
N VAL A 259 6.89 -19.04 26.03
CA VAL A 259 6.48 -18.23 24.90
C VAL A 259 7.69 -17.74 24.08
N SER A 260 7.57 -17.81 22.76
CA SER A 260 8.59 -17.31 21.83
C SER A 260 8.00 -16.26 20.88
N LEU A 261 8.85 -15.35 20.40
CA LEU A 261 8.50 -14.32 19.42
C LEU A 261 9.36 -14.49 18.17
N CYS A 262 8.72 -14.67 17.03
CA CYS A 262 9.37 -14.67 15.73
C CYS A 262 9.14 -13.34 15.00
N VAL A 263 10.21 -12.60 14.75
CA VAL A 263 10.22 -11.32 14.01
C VAL A 263 10.67 -11.61 12.58
N VAL A 264 9.73 -11.55 11.65
CA VAL A 264 9.96 -11.93 10.25
C VAL A 264 9.98 -10.69 9.36
N GLY A 265 11.10 -10.44 8.71
CA GLY A 265 11.15 -9.35 7.74
C GLY A 265 12.54 -8.85 7.38
N ARG A 266 12.58 -8.20 6.22
CA ARG A 266 13.83 -7.74 5.62
C ARG A 266 14.46 -6.56 6.36
N ARG A 267 15.78 -6.38 6.16
CA ARG A 267 16.58 -5.24 6.62
C ARG A 267 16.42 -4.93 8.12
N PRO A 268 16.63 -5.92 9.01
CA PRO A 268 16.58 -5.65 10.43
C PRO A 268 17.67 -4.66 10.83
N THR A 269 17.26 -3.63 11.57
CA THR A 269 18.21 -2.63 12.13
C THR A 269 19.04 -3.26 13.24
N ARG A 270 20.14 -2.57 13.63
CA ARG A 270 20.95 -3.01 14.77
C ARG A 270 20.14 -3.14 16.07
N LYS A 271 19.14 -2.27 16.25
CA LYS A 271 18.25 -2.32 17.43
C LYS A 271 17.40 -3.59 17.43
N VAL A 272 16.81 -3.94 16.29
CA VAL A 272 16.00 -5.16 16.16
C VAL A 272 16.85 -6.41 16.33
N LEU A 273 18.03 -6.48 15.70
CA LEU A 273 18.96 -7.60 15.88
C LEU A 273 19.40 -7.79 17.33
N ALA A 274 19.61 -6.70 18.06
CA ALA A 274 20.01 -6.75 19.47
C ALA A 274 18.94 -7.37 20.39
N LEU A 275 17.67 -7.44 19.98
CA LEU A 275 16.59 -8.05 20.76
C LEU A 275 16.82 -9.56 20.95
N ALA A 276 17.25 -10.26 19.91
CA ALA A 276 17.58 -11.69 19.97
C ALA A 276 18.78 -11.98 20.90
N GLY A 277 19.72 -11.04 20.99
CA GLY A 277 20.85 -11.15 21.95
C GLY A 277 20.45 -10.92 23.42
N LYS A 278 19.40 -10.10 23.66
CA LYS A 278 18.93 -9.78 25.01
C LYS A 278 17.92 -10.80 25.56
N ASN A 279 17.11 -11.40 24.70
CA ASN A 279 16.09 -12.37 25.10
C ASN A 279 16.10 -13.56 24.13
N LYS A 280 16.47 -14.75 24.63
CA LYS A 280 16.56 -15.99 23.84
C LYS A 280 15.22 -16.46 23.27
N ALA A 281 14.10 -15.97 23.80
CA ALA A 281 12.77 -16.24 23.24
C ALA A 281 12.47 -15.43 21.97
N VAL A 282 13.30 -14.44 21.61
CA VAL A 282 13.14 -13.59 20.42
C VAL A 282 14.02 -14.14 19.30
N GLN A 283 13.40 -14.48 18.18
CA GLN A 283 14.07 -14.86 16.94
C GLN A 283 13.85 -13.77 15.89
N VAL A 284 14.91 -13.30 15.23
CA VAL A 284 14.85 -12.37 14.09
C VAL A 284 15.35 -13.09 12.85
N THR A 285 14.48 -13.27 11.84
CA THR A 285 14.82 -14.07 10.65
C THR A 285 15.58 -13.30 9.59
N GLY A 286 15.44 -11.97 9.56
CA GLY A 286 15.80 -11.21 8.36
C GLY A 286 14.77 -11.40 7.24
N GLY A 287 15.17 -11.11 5.99
CA GLY A 287 14.32 -11.34 4.82
C GLY A 287 14.12 -12.83 4.57
N VAL A 288 12.89 -13.19 4.24
CA VAL A 288 12.49 -14.55 3.86
C VAL A 288 11.73 -14.49 2.54
N ASP A 289 11.79 -15.55 1.75
CA ASP A 289 11.06 -15.64 0.47
C ASP A 289 9.55 -15.85 0.69
N ASP A 290 9.18 -16.53 1.78
CA ASP A 290 7.79 -16.81 2.14
C ASP A 290 7.57 -16.64 3.64
N ILE A 291 6.62 -15.77 4.00
CA ILE A 291 6.25 -15.52 5.41
C ILE A 291 5.26 -16.54 5.97
N ARG A 292 4.52 -17.24 5.10
CA ARG A 292 3.41 -18.15 5.50
C ARG A 292 3.84 -19.24 6.47
N PRO A 293 4.98 -19.94 6.28
CA PRO A 293 5.42 -20.97 7.24
C PRO A 293 5.63 -20.46 8.66
N TYR A 294 6.03 -19.19 8.82
CA TYR A 294 6.22 -18.57 10.13
C TYR A 294 4.90 -18.18 10.76
N VAL A 295 3.97 -17.63 9.96
CA VAL A 295 2.63 -17.27 10.45
C VAL A 295 1.83 -18.52 10.80
N HIS A 296 1.90 -19.57 10.00
CA HIS A 296 1.21 -20.86 10.26
C HIS A 296 1.69 -21.57 11.53
N LYS A 297 2.97 -21.39 11.90
CA LYS A 297 3.52 -21.96 13.15
C LYS A 297 3.15 -21.15 14.39
N ALA A 298 2.75 -19.92 14.22
CA ALA A 298 2.45 -19.02 15.33
C ALA A 298 1.02 -19.23 15.84
N ALA A 299 0.86 -19.18 17.16
CA ALA A 299 -0.44 -19.21 17.80
C ALA A 299 -1.16 -17.86 17.71
N VAL A 300 -0.40 -16.74 17.78
CA VAL A 300 -0.94 -15.38 17.76
C VAL A 300 -0.07 -14.50 16.88
N TYR A 301 -0.74 -13.71 16.05
CA TYR A 301 -0.12 -12.65 15.26
C TYR A 301 -0.22 -11.32 16.03
N VAL A 302 0.89 -10.64 16.25
CA VAL A 302 0.93 -9.41 17.05
C VAL A 302 1.23 -8.18 16.19
N VAL A 303 0.50 -7.08 16.43
CA VAL A 303 0.66 -5.80 15.70
C VAL A 303 0.71 -4.64 16.70
N PRO A 304 1.80 -4.49 17.45
CA PRO A 304 1.92 -3.51 18.54
C PRO A 304 2.37 -2.12 18.03
N LEU A 305 1.80 -1.64 16.90
CA LEU A 305 2.16 -0.37 16.29
C LEU A 305 1.70 0.81 17.14
N ARG A 306 2.60 1.72 17.47
CA ARG A 306 2.30 2.99 18.19
C ARG A 306 2.35 4.19 17.25
N ILE A 307 3.03 4.03 16.13
CA ILE A 307 3.20 5.05 15.10
C ILE A 307 2.69 4.44 13.81
N GLY A 308 1.94 5.18 13.01
CA GLY A 308 1.58 4.65 11.73
C GLY A 308 0.66 5.50 10.89
N GLY A 309 0.69 5.20 9.62
CA GLY A 309 -0.17 5.62 8.54
C GLY A 309 -0.10 4.57 7.46
N GLY A 310 -1.03 4.61 6.53
CA GLY A 310 -1.11 3.73 5.38
C GLY A 310 -1.75 2.38 5.66
N THR A 311 -2.00 1.64 4.59
CA THR A 311 -2.77 0.40 4.60
C THR A 311 -2.03 -0.71 5.32
N ARG A 312 -2.73 -1.38 6.24
CA ARG A 312 -2.21 -2.47 7.06
C ARG A 312 -2.34 -3.82 6.35
N ILE A 313 -1.77 -3.97 5.15
CA ILE A 313 -1.84 -5.20 4.34
C ILE A 313 -1.50 -6.43 5.17
N LYS A 314 -0.48 -6.35 6.04
CA LYS A 314 -0.07 -7.46 6.91
C LYS A 314 -1.20 -8.01 7.81
N ILE A 315 -2.16 -7.17 8.22
CA ILE A 315 -3.31 -7.63 9.01
C ILE A 315 -4.27 -8.42 8.12
N PHE A 316 -4.54 -7.96 6.91
CA PHE A 316 -5.35 -8.72 5.95
C PHE A 316 -4.70 -10.05 5.56
N GLU A 317 -3.38 -10.08 5.38
CA GLU A 317 -2.62 -11.32 5.12
C GLU A 317 -2.75 -12.31 6.30
N ALA A 318 -2.58 -11.82 7.54
CA ALA A 318 -2.76 -12.64 8.73
C ALA A 318 -4.21 -13.11 8.89
N MET A 319 -5.21 -12.27 8.63
CA MET A 319 -6.62 -12.64 8.62
C MET A 319 -6.92 -13.68 7.55
N ALA A 320 -6.36 -13.54 6.35
CA ALA A 320 -6.49 -14.49 5.27
C ALA A 320 -5.91 -15.87 5.63
N MET A 321 -4.87 -15.91 6.44
CA MET A 321 -4.33 -17.17 7.00
C MET A 321 -5.10 -17.69 8.22
N GLY A 322 -6.20 -17.05 8.60
CA GLY A 322 -7.01 -17.46 9.77
C GLY A 322 -6.33 -17.23 11.10
N SER A 323 -5.33 -16.35 11.17
CA SER A 323 -4.59 -16.06 12.41
C SER A 323 -5.45 -15.26 13.39
N ALA A 324 -5.36 -15.60 14.67
CA ALA A 324 -5.86 -14.74 15.72
C ALA A 324 -4.89 -13.58 15.94
N ILE A 325 -5.38 -12.35 15.92
CA ILE A 325 -4.58 -11.14 15.91
C ILE A 325 -4.82 -10.33 17.19
N VAL A 326 -3.72 -9.87 17.80
CA VAL A 326 -3.75 -8.80 18.80
C VAL A 326 -3.08 -7.57 18.22
N SER A 327 -3.77 -6.43 18.23
CA SER A 327 -3.28 -5.16 17.68
C SER A 327 -3.52 -4.01 18.63
N THR A 328 -2.75 -2.93 18.50
CA THR A 328 -3.14 -1.64 19.02
C THR A 328 -4.23 -1.02 18.14
N ARG A 329 -4.95 -0.01 18.64
CA ARG A 329 -5.91 0.77 17.82
C ARG A 329 -5.20 1.44 16.64
N VAL A 330 -3.98 1.96 16.86
CA VAL A 330 -3.13 2.53 15.79
C VAL A 330 -2.76 1.47 14.76
N GLY A 331 -2.47 0.24 15.19
CA GLY A 331 -2.18 -0.89 14.30
C GLY A 331 -3.36 -1.29 13.43
N ALA A 332 -4.58 -1.18 13.94
CA ALA A 332 -5.83 -1.54 13.27
C ALA A 332 -6.56 -0.35 12.64
N GLU A 333 -5.97 0.86 12.66
CA GLU A 333 -6.59 2.08 12.16
C GLU A 333 -6.98 1.95 10.68
N GLY A 334 -8.21 2.38 10.37
CA GLY A 334 -8.76 2.33 9.01
C GLY A 334 -9.19 0.95 8.53
N LEU A 335 -9.08 -0.11 9.39
CA LEU A 335 -9.57 -1.44 9.06
C LEU A 335 -10.99 -1.65 9.61
N PRO A 336 -11.86 -2.36 8.90
CA PRO A 336 -13.24 -2.65 9.33
C PRO A 336 -13.28 -3.81 10.33
N VAL A 337 -12.51 -3.72 11.39
CA VAL A 337 -12.35 -4.77 12.40
C VAL A 337 -13.08 -4.43 13.69
N GLU A 338 -13.57 -5.46 14.37
CA GLU A 338 -14.32 -5.34 15.61
C GLU A 338 -13.60 -6.09 16.73
N HIS A 339 -13.27 -5.35 17.81
CA HIS A 339 -12.66 -5.96 19.01
C HIS A 339 -13.51 -7.07 19.58
N GLY A 340 -12.87 -8.20 19.92
CA GLY A 340 -13.56 -9.37 20.48
C GLY A 340 -14.29 -10.25 19.46
N LYS A 341 -14.42 -9.79 18.21
CA LYS A 341 -15.07 -10.54 17.13
C LYS A 341 -14.06 -11.16 16.17
N ASN A 342 -13.28 -10.34 15.48
CA ASN A 342 -12.31 -10.76 14.46
C ASN A 342 -10.88 -10.28 14.73
N ILE A 343 -10.68 -9.50 15.80
CA ILE A 343 -9.39 -9.06 16.30
C ILE A 343 -9.50 -8.74 17.79
N LEU A 344 -8.40 -8.83 18.55
CA LEU A 344 -8.32 -8.21 19.87
C LEU A 344 -7.52 -6.90 19.77
N MET A 345 -8.03 -5.81 20.36
CA MET A 345 -7.37 -4.51 20.37
C MET A 345 -7.04 -4.08 21.80
N ALA A 346 -5.79 -3.69 22.02
CA ALA A 346 -5.30 -3.21 23.31
C ALA A 346 -4.13 -2.24 23.10
N ASP A 347 -4.12 -1.12 23.84
CA ASP A 347 -3.12 -0.05 23.68
C ASP A 347 -2.10 -0.03 24.80
N SER A 348 -2.47 -0.47 26.03
CA SER A 348 -1.51 -0.57 27.14
C SER A 348 -0.70 -1.86 27.08
N PRO A 349 0.56 -1.88 27.58
CA PRO A 349 1.36 -3.11 27.62
C PRO A 349 0.67 -4.25 28.36
N LYS A 350 0.02 -3.94 29.47
CA LYS A 350 -0.69 -4.92 30.32
C LYS A 350 -1.89 -5.54 29.55
N ASP A 351 -2.76 -4.70 28.99
CA ASP A 351 -3.95 -5.20 28.30
C ASP A 351 -3.56 -5.97 27.04
N PHE A 352 -2.49 -5.54 26.34
CA PHE A 352 -1.97 -6.27 25.17
C PHE A 352 -1.43 -7.64 25.58
N ALA A 353 -0.68 -7.70 26.69
CA ALA A 353 -0.20 -8.97 27.24
C ALA A 353 -1.36 -9.86 27.67
N ASP A 354 -2.37 -9.34 28.36
CA ASP A 354 -3.54 -10.07 28.81
C ASP A 354 -4.34 -10.64 27.62
N CYS A 355 -4.57 -9.86 26.57
CA CYS A 355 -5.19 -10.32 25.31
C CYS A 355 -4.38 -11.44 24.67
N THR A 356 -3.05 -11.29 24.60
CA THR A 356 -2.16 -12.28 24.00
C THR A 356 -2.17 -13.59 24.78
N VAL A 357 -2.07 -13.53 26.12
CA VAL A 357 -2.15 -14.70 27.01
C VAL A 357 -3.49 -15.42 26.87
N ALA A 358 -4.60 -14.65 26.78
CA ALA A 358 -5.93 -15.23 26.57
C ALA A 358 -5.99 -16.07 25.29
N LEU A 359 -5.44 -15.56 24.17
CA LEU A 359 -5.40 -16.31 22.91
C LEU A 359 -4.42 -17.50 22.94
N LEU A 360 -3.31 -17.39 23.67
CA LEU A 360 -2.36 -18.50 23.84
C LEU A 360 -2.96 -19.65 24.63
N THR A 361 -3.72 -19.35 25.69
CA THR A 361 -4.27 -20.35 26.64
C THR A 361 -5.65 -20.89 26.23
N ARG A 362 -6.48 -20.07 25.54
CA ARG A 362 -7.85 -20.43 25.18
C ARG A 362 -7.94 -20.77 23.69
N ARG A 363 -7.66 -22.03 23.34
CA ARG A 363 -7.66 -22.50 21.95
C ARG A 363 -8.97 -22.20 21.21
N ALA A 364 -10.12 -22.46 21.83
CA ALA A 364 -11.44 -22.24 21.22
C ALA A 364 -11.66 -20.76 20.85
N GLU A 365 -11.23 -19.83 21.71
CA GLU A 365 -11.33 -18.39 21.48
C GLU A 365 -10.38 -17.95 20.34
N ARG A 366 -9.16 -18.43 20.35
CA ARG A 366 -8.18 -18.20 19.28
C ARG A 366 -8.74 -18.63 17.92
N GLU A 367 -9.27 -19.85 17.82
CA GLU A 367 -9.86 -20.37 16.57
C GLU A 367 -11.13 -19.63 16.17
N ARG A 368 -11.96 -19.19 17.12
CA ARG A 368 -13.15 -18.39 16.86
C ARG A 368 -12.79 -17.05 16.22
N ILE A 369 -11.84 -16.32 16.81
CA ILE A 369 -11.36 -15.01 16.30
C ILE A 369 -10.69 -15.18 14.95
N GLY A 370 -9.82 -16.17 14.78
CA GLY A 370 -9.15 -16.44 13.50
C GLY A 370 -10.13 -16.78 12.37
N ARG A 371 -11.14 -17.63 12.63
CA ARG A 371 -12.21 -17.89 11.64
C ARG A 371 -13.01 -16.65 11.29
N ALA A 372 -13.40 -15.84 12.27
CA ALA A 372 -14.13 -14.60 12.02
C ALA A 372 -13.29 -13.59 11.24
N ALA A 373 -11.98 -13.53 11.50
CA ALA A 373 -11.03 -12.72 10.73
C ALA A 373 -10.96 -13.18 9.26
N ARG A 374 -10.84 -14.49 9.02
CA ARG A 374 -10.84 -15.07 7.66
C ARG A 374 -12.14 -14.78 6.91
N THR A 375 -13.30 -15.02 7.55
CA THR A 375 -14.61 -14.74 6.96
C THR A 375 -14.76 -13.26 6.54
N LEU A 376 -14.24 -12.33 7.35
CA LEU A 376 -14.27 -10.92 7.02
C LEU A 376 -13.52 -10.64 5.70
N VAL A 377 -12.28 -11.13 5.55
CA VAL A 377 -11.50 -10.84 4.35
C VAL A 377 -12.01 -11.60 3.13
N GLU A 378 -12.53 -12.80 3.28
CA GLU A 378 -13.17 -13.56 2.20
C GLU A 378 -14.39 -12.87 1.63
N SER A 379 -15.18 -12.22 2.48
CA SER A 379 -16.45 -11.61 2.05
C SER A 379 -16.28 -10.29 1.28
N ARG A 380 -15.12 -9.58 1.42
CA ARG A 380 -15.01 -8.19 0.93
C ARG A 380 -13.62 -7.77 0.46
N TYR A 381 -12.56 -8.53 0.81
CA TYR A 381 -11.18 -8.07 0.66
C TYR A 381 -10.33 -9.01 -0.19
N GLY A 382 -10.91 -9.98 -0.87
CA GLY A 382 -10.26 -10.70 -1.95
C GLY A 382 -9.99 -9.74 -3.13
N TRP A 383 -8.87 -9.92 -3.84
CA TRP A 383 -8.57 -9.04 -4.98
C TRP A 383 -9.67 -9.06 -6.05
N ALA A 384 -10.36 -10.17 -6.24
CA ALA A 384 -11.49 -10.26 -7.15
C ALA A 384 -12.62 -9.31 -6.77
N GLU A 385 -13.04 -9.32 -5.49
CA GLU A 385 -14.10 -8.44 -4.97
C GLU A 385 -13.69 -6.97 -5.00
N VAL A 386 -12.44 -6.69 -4.64
CA VAL A 386 -11.88 -5.32 -4.70
C VAL A 386 -11.86 -4.80 -6.15
N THR A 387 -11.53 -5.66 -7.12
CA THR A 387 -11.48 -5.29 -8.53
C THR A 387 -12.85 -5.03 -9.12
N ASN A 388 -13.92 -5.65 -8.60
CA ASN A 388 -15.30 -5.37 -9.04
C ASN A 388 -15.65 -3.88 -8.85
N VAL A 389 -15.19 -3.25 -7.78
CA VAL A 389 -15.42 -1.81 -7.55
C VAL A 389 -14.78 -0.96 -8.65
N LEU A 390 -13.55 -1.29 -9.08
CA LEU A 390 -12.90 -0.61 -10.20
C LEU A 390 -13.64 -0.86 -11.51
N GLU A 391 -14.05 -2.09 -11.77
CA GLU A 391 -14.76 -2.48 -12.98
C GLU A 391 -16.09 -1.72 -13.13
N ASP A 392 -16.86 -1.60 -12.04
CA ASP A 392 -18.10 -0.82 -12.02
C ASP A 392 -17.85 0.65 -12.35
N VAL A 393 -16.79 1.26 -11.80
CA VAL A 393 -16.40 2.64 -12.13
C VAL A 393 -16.01 2.77 -13.60
N LEU A 394 -15.20 1.85 -14.13
CA LEU A 394 -14.79 1.88 -15.53
C LEU A 394 -16.00 1.75 -16.46
N MET A 395 -16.93 0.84 -16.16
CA MET A 395 -18.17 0.69 -16.92
C MET A 395 -19.06 1.95 -16.85
N GLN A 396 -19.11 2.62 -15.72
CA GLN A 396 -19.88 3.85 -15.55
C GLN A 396 -19.29 5.00 -16.39
N VAL A 397 -17.98 5.25 -16.31
CA VAL A 397 -17.37 6.38 -17.03
C VAL A 397 -17.36 6.18 -18.54
N THR A 398 -17.23 4.93 -19.02
CA THR A 398 -17.30 4.62 -20.45
C THR A 398 -18.71 4.82 -21.01
N LYS A 399 -19.76 4.40 -20.29
CA LYS A 399 -21.17 4.62 -20.69
C LYS A 399 -21.53 6.09 -20.73
N THR A 400 -21.12 6.86 -19.70
CA THR A 400 -21.47 8.29 -19.60
C THR A 400 -20.91 9.08 -20.80
N ARG A 401 -19.71 8.75 -21.26
CA ARG A 401 -19.05 9.45 -22.36
C ARG A 401 -19.60 9.10 -23.75
N VAL A 402 -20.12 7.89 -23.93
CA VAL A 402 -20.83 7.51 -25.16
C VAL A 402 -22.13 8.30 -25.33
N MET A 403 -22.74 8.74 -24.23
CA MET A 403 -24.00 9.51 -24.25
C MET A 403 -23.80 11.02 -24.45
N VAL A 404 -22.59 11.55 -24.27
CA VAL A 404 -22.25 12.95 -24.46
C VAL A 404 -21.11 13.02 -25.49
N PRO A 405 -21.41 13.03 -26.82
CA PRO A 405 -20.35 13.22 -27.80
C PRO A 405 -19.64 14.57 -27.56
N SER A 406 -18.33 14.56 -27.65
CA SER A 406 -17.49 15.77 -27.52
C SER A 406 -17.96 16.82 -28.50
N PRO A 407 -17.98 18.12 -28.12
CA PRO A 407 -18.39 19.22 -28.96
C PRO A 407 -17.46 19.42 -30.18
#